data_e54abf4d8c1e6cc9af26730c220570e5
#
_entry.id   e54abf4d8c1e6cc9af26730c220570e5
#
_cell.length_a   1.000
_cell.length_b   1.000
_cell.length_c   1.000
_cell.angle_alpha   90.00
_cell.angle_beta   90.00
_cell.angle_gamma   90.00
#
_symmetry.space_group_name_H-M   'P 1'
#
loop_
_entity.id
_entity.type
_entity.pdbx_description
1 polymer ?
#
loop_
_entity_poly.entity_id
_entity_poly.type
_entity_poly.pdbx_seq_one_letter_code
_entity_poly.pdbx_strand_id
1 'polypeptide(L)'
;MISRGVRKEFVIIVAMFIFFAGFLVIFDEASVSHFNKDMYPIVKAESYLSLANSSDNLSQIYVYLGEANSEIIGFSGNPQWWYGIPSSSWNEIRLDIKTVQLQVISFEGTKNLSGLNYLFDISQVHSSVGTVNSLLQNEYYWVSIAPLYLSLDIIYMILLVLMIFTLIYIDYNSNYYNFPLIFYIYFASVVIYFGNVIGIALL
;
A
#
# COMPACT_ATOMS: atom_id res chain seq x y z
N MET A 1 -5.71 24.97 45.91
CA MET A 1 -7.07 25.04 45.35
C MET A 1 -6.96 25.35 43.86
N ILE A 2 -7.09 24.37 42.96
CA ILE A 2 -6.93 24.55 41.51
C ILE A 2 -8.14 25.34 40.99
N SER A 3 -7.92 26.46 40.30
CA SER A 3 -9.01 27.33 39.83
C SER A 3 -9.93 26.54 38.86
N ARG A 4 -11.24 26.90 38.85
CA ARG A 4 -12.24 26.24 37.98
C ARG A 4 -11.88 26.30 36.47
N GLY A 5 -11.12 27.30 36.05
CA GLY A 5 -10.63 27.45 34.66
C GLY A 5 -9.64 26.36 34.31
N VAL A 6 -8.61 26.14 35.11
CA VAL A 6 -7.57 25.12 34.92
C VAL A 6 -8.16 23.71 34.79
N ARG A 7 -9.26 23.42 35.51
CA ARG A 7 -9.94 22.13 35.41
C ARG A 7 -10.60 21.87 34.05
N LYS A 8 -11.18 22.91 33.43
CA LYS A 8 -11.85 22.78 32.14
C LYS A 8 -10.85 22.56 31.02
N GLU A 9 -9.77 23.33 31.01
CA GLU A 9 -8.71 23.24 30.02
C GLU A 9 -8.01 21.86 30.07
N PHE A 10 -7.73 21.39 31.29
CA PHE A 10 -7.16 20.05 31.47
C PHE A 10 -8.09 18.93 30.96
N VAL A 11 -9.38 19.03 31.19
CA VAL A 11 -10.37 18.05 30.70
C VAL A 11 -10.42 18.06 29.15
N ILE A 12 -10.37 19.23 28.53
CA ILE A 12 -10.35 19.34 27.05
C ILE A 12 -9.10 18.68 26.48
N ILE A 13 -7.92 18.96 27.05
CA ILE A 13 -6.65 18.36 26.60
C ILE A 13 -6.70 16.83 26.73
N VAL A 14 -7.15 16.31 27.86
CA VAL A 14 -7.26 14.86 28.07
C VAL A 14 -8.27 14.23 27.12
N ALA A 15 -9.43 14.86 26.90
CA ALA A 15 -10.43 14.37 25.94
C ALA A 15 -9.88 14.35 24.52
N MET A 16 -9.15 15.37 24.08
CA MET A 16 -8.49 15.42 22.78
C MET A 16 -7.44 14.32 22.64
N PHE A 17 -6.64 14.09 23.70
CA PHE A 17 -5.62 13.03 23.68
C PHE A 17 -6.26 11.64 23.54
N ILE A 18 -7.33 11.36 24.29
CA ILE A 18 -8.07 10.10 24.22
C ILE A 18 -8.68 9.92 22.82
N PHE A 19 -9.29 10.98 22.27
CA PHE A 19 -9.89 10.94 20.93
C PHE A 19 -8.83 10.65 19.85
N PHE A 20 -7.69 11.32 19.94
CA PHE A 20 -6.60 11.12 19.00
C PHE A 20 -5.97 9.73 19.11
N ALA A 21 -5.74 9.23 20.33
CA ALA A 21 -5.27 7.87 20.57
C ALA A 21 -6.24 6.82 20.01
N GLY A 22 -7.54 7.01 20.22
CA GLY A 22 -8.57 6.16 19.64
C GLY A 22 -8.56 6.17 18.11
N PHE A 23 -8.37 7.34 17.50
CA PHE A 23 -8.26 7.47 16.04
C PHE A 23 -7.02 6.73 15.51
N LEU A 24 -5.87 6.83 16.19
CA LEU A 24 -4.65 6.09 15.79
C LEU A 24 -4.86 4.59 15.80
N VAL A 25 -5.57 4.04 16.79
CA VAL A 25 -5.86 2.61 16.85
C VAL A 25 -6.75 2.18 15.67
N ILE A 26 -7.80 2.96 15.37
CA ILE A 26 -8.68 2.68 14.22
C ILE A 26 -7.91 2.76 12.90
N PHE A 27 -7.01 3.74 12.77
CA PHE A 27 -6.19 3.91 11.58
C PHE A 27 -5.22 2.73 11.39
N ASP A 28 -4.56 2.29 12.46
CA ASP A 28 -3.65 1.15 12.43
C ASP A 28 -4.39 -0.15 12.02
N GLU A 29 -5.56 -0.39 12.59
CA GLU A 29 -6.38 -1.56 12.27
C GLU A 29 -6.88 -1.53 10.81
N ALA A 30 -7.29 -0.35 10.30
CA ALA A 30 -7.65 -0.16 8.91
C ALA A 30 -6.45 -0.40 7.97
N SER A 31 -5.25 0.07 8.34
CA SER A 31 -4.00 -0.13 7.59
C SER A 31 -3.64 -1.60 7.47
N VAL A 32 -3.64 -2.32 8.59
CA VAL A 32 -3.35 -3.76 8.60
C VAL A 32 -4.38 -4.54 7.78
N SER A 33 -5.67 -4.17 7.87
CA SER A 33 -6.72 -4.81 7.10
C SER A 33 -6.55 -4.61 5.60
N HIS A 34 -6.21 -3.41 5.17
CA HIS A 34 -5.95 -3.11 3.75
C HIS A 34 -4.72 -3.85 3.25
N PHE A 35 -3.60 -3.79 3.99
CA PHE A 35 -2.41 -4.53 3.60
C PHE A 35 -2.75 -6.00 3.37
N ASN A 36 -3.43 -6.65 4.31
CA ASN A 36 -3.73 -8.07 4.21
C ASN A 36 -4.72 -8.42 3.09
N LYS A 37 -5.70 -7.56 2.80
CA LYS A 37 -6.75 -7.85 1.81
C LYS A 37 -6.38 -7.41 0.40
N ASP A 38 -5.75 -6.25 0.27
CA ASP A 38 -5.61 -5.60 -1.01
C ASP A 38 -4.16 -5.58 -1.51
N MET A 39 -3.18 -5.44 -0.61
CA MET A 39 -1.78 -5.34 -0.99
C MET A 39 -1.05 -6.69 -0.95
N TYR A 40 -1.25 -7.49 0.09
CA TYR A 40 -0.54 -8.75 0.28
C TYR A 40 -0.75 -9.77 -0.85
N PRO A 41 -1.96 -9.94 -1.42
CA PRO A 41 -2.14 -10.80 -2.60
C PRO A 41 -1.33 -10.33 -3.81
N ILE A 42 -1.18 -9.02 -4.01
CA ILE A 42 -0.38 -8.45 -5.11
C ILE A 42 1.10 -8.79 -4.89
N VAL A 43 1.62 -8.59 -3.68
CA VAL A 43 3.01 -8.94 -3.32
C VAL A 43 3.29 -10.44 -3.54
N LYS A 44 2.31 -11.29 -3.22
CA LYS A 44 2.42 -12.74 -3.50
C LYS A 44 2.45 -13.02 -4.99
N ALA A 45 1.58 -12.39 -5.77
CA ALA A 45 1.56 -12.56 -7.22
C ALA A 45 2.90 -12.10 -7.84
N GLU A 46 3.46 -10.96 -7.39
CA GLU A 46 4.80 -10.50 -7.80
C GLU A 46 5.89 -11.52 -7.47
N SER A 47 5.82 -12.12 -6.28
CA SER A 47 6.77 -13.16 -5.87
C SER A 47 6.71 -14.38 -6.80
N TYR A 48 5.53 -14.83 -7.19
CA TYR A 48 5.36 -15.91 -8.15
C TYR A 48 5.84 -15.52 -9.56
N LEU A 49 5.59 -14.30 -10.03
CA LEU A 49 6.11 -13.80 -11.29
C LEU A 49 7.65 -13.73 -11.28
N SER A 50 8.24 -13.33 -10.15
CA SER A 50 9.70 -13.34 -9.98
C SER A 50 10.27 -14.78 -10.05
N LEU A 51 9.61 -15.76 -9.41
CA LEU A 51 9.97 -17.17 -9.53
C LEU A 51 9.82 -17.69 -10.96
N ALA A 52 8.76 -17.31 -11.66
CA ALA A 52 8.58 -17.62 -13.08
C ALA A 52 9.72 -17.05 -13.94
N ASN A 53 10.10 -15.79 -13.67
CA ASN A 53 11.17 -15.12 -14.42
C ASN A 53 12.59 -15.69 -14.14
N SER A 54 12.78 -16.37 -13.00
CA SER A 54 14.05 -16.99 -12.63
C SER A 54 14.14 -18.47 -12.97
N SER A 55 13.06 -19.09 -13.46
CA SER A 55 13.00 -20.52 -13.75
C SER A 55 13.36 -20.80 -15.20
N ASP A 56 14.28 -21.73 -15.44
CA ASP A 56 14.60 -22.24 -16.79
C ASP A 56 13.71 -23.41 -17.23
N ASN A 57 12.69 -23.75 -16.45
CA ASN A 57 11.76 -24.86 -16.72
C ASN A 57 10.37 -24.33 -17.09
N LEU A 58 9.97 -24.52 -18.34
CA LEU A 58 8.66 -24.08 -18.85
C LEU A 58 7.48 -24.60 -18.03
N SER A 59 7.50 -25.85 -17.57
CA SER A 59 6.43 -26.39 -16.74
C SER A 59 6.35 -25.69 -15.38
N GLN A 60 7.48 -25.31 -14.78
CA GLN A 60 7.49 -24.55 -13.53
C GLN A 60 7.02 -23.11 -13.76
N ILE A 61 7.45 -22.48 -14.85
CA ILE A 61 6.97 -21.15 -15.24
C ILE A 61 5.44 -21.16 -15.35
N TYR A 62 4.87 -22.16 -16.01
CA TYR A 62 3.42 -22.31 -16.15
C TYR A 62 2.69 -22.37 -14.79
N VAL A 63 3.24 -23.15 -13.86
CA VAL A 63 2.67 -23.27 -12.50
C VAL A 63 2.74 -21.93 -11.76
N TYR A 64 3.89 -21.27 -11.75
CA TYR A 64 4.05 -19.98 -11.08
C TYR A 64 3.14 -18.88 -11.65
N LEU A 65 2.94 -18.86 -12.97
CA LEU A 65 1.98 -17.97 -13.61
C LEU A 65 0.53 -18.27 -13.16
N GLY A 66 0.19 -19.54 -12.97
CA GLY A 66 -1.09 -19.98 -12.42
C GLY A 66 -1.31 -19.50 -10.99
N GLU A 67 -0.31 -19.66 -10.14
CA GLU A 67 -0.33 -19.18 -8.75
C GLU A 67 -0.45 -17.65 -8.70
N ALA A 68 0.34 -16.92 -9.49
CA ALA A 68 0.23 -15.46 -9.59
C ALA A 68 -1.18 -15.01 -9.98
N ASN A 69 -1.77 -15.65 -11.00
CA ASN A 69 -3.14 -15.35 -11.43
C ASN A 69 -4.18 -15.65 -10.33
N SER A 70 -3.98 -16.70 -9.54
CA SER A 70 -4.90 -17.10 -8.46
C SER A 70 -4.93 -16.07 -7.33
N GLU A 71 -3.81 -15.45 -6.98
CA GLU A 71 -3.72 -14.43 -5.94
C GLU A 71 -4.51 -13.16 -6.31
N ILE A 72 -4.55 -12.80 -7.60
CA ILE A 72 -5.22 -11.57 -8.07
C ILE A 72 -6.63 -11.83 -8.65
N ILE A 73 -7.16 -13.03 -8.54
CA ILE A 73 -8.45 -13.39 -9.16
C ILE A 73 -9.63 -12.61 -8.57
N GLY A 74 -9.53 -12.22 -7.31
CA GLY A 74 -10.54 -11.45 -6.59
C GLY A 74 -10.57 -9.96 -6.93
N PHE A 75 -9.55 -9.44 -7.61
CA PHE A 75 -9.48 -8.03 -7.95
C PHE A 75 -10.26 -7.74 -9.23
N SER A 76 -10.92 -6.57 -9.27
CA SER A 76 -11.70 -6.12 -10.42
C SER A 76 -11.61 -4.61 -10.60
N GLY A 77 -11.93 -4.14 -11.81
CA GLY A 77 -11.91 -2.72 -12.13
C GLY A 77 -10.51 -2.22 -12.49
N ASN A 78 -10.34 -0.91 -12.37
CA ASN A 78 -9.10 -0.20 -12.62
C ASN A 78 -8.74 0.63 -11.39
N PRO A 79 -7.67 0.34 -10.66
CA PRO A 79 -7.29 1.08 -9.46
C PRO A 79 -6.91 2.55 -9.75
N GLN A 80 -6.56 2.88 -10.98
CA GLN A 80 -6.20 4.25 -11.40
C GLN A 80 -7.40 5.10 -11.84
N TRP A 81 -8.62 4.54 -11.90
CA TRP A 81 -9.81 5.28 -12.36
C TRP A 81 -10.03 6.58 -11.63
N TRP A 82 -9.67 6.64 -10.33
CA TRP A 82 -9.82 7.80 -9.47
C TRP A 82 -8.99 9.00 -9.94
N TYR A 83 -7.86 8.75 -10.56
CA TYR A 83 -6.96 9.80 -11.08
C TYR A 83 -7.22 10.15 -12.55
N GLY A 84 -8.21 9.49 -13.19
CA GLY A 84 -8.51 9.70 -14.60
C GLY A 84 -7.40 9.25 -15.55
N ILE A 85 -6.45 8.44 -15.07
CA ILE A 85 -5.33 7.91 -15.87
C ILE A 85 -5.79 6.59 -16.49
N PRO A 86 -5.73 6.43 -17.84
CA PRO A 86 -5.96 5.13 -18.44
C PRO A 86 -4.84 4.18 -18.02
N SER A 87 -5.20 3.12 -17.35
CA SER A 87 -4.27 2.07 -16.92
C SER A 87 -4.79 0.71 -17.30
N SER A 88 -3.94 -0.27 -17.19
CA SER A 88 -4.32 -1.67 -17.30
C SER A 88 -5.37 -2.00 -16.23
N SER A 89 -6.45 -2.64 -16.65
CA SER A 89 -7.41 -3.19 -15.70
C SER A 89 -6.89 -4.51 -15.13
N TRP A 90 -7.37 -4.91 -13.96
CA TRP A 90 -7.07 -6.25 -13.42
C TRP A 90 -7.42 -7.38 -14.39
N ASN A 91 -8.44 -7.17 -15.23
CA ASN A 91 -8.81 -8.13 -16.28
C ASN A 91 -7.74 -8.24 -17.36
N GLU A 92 -7.13 -7.12 -17.75
CA GLU A 92 -6.03 -7.11 -18.74
C GLU A 92 -4.79 -7.80 -18.19
N ILE A 93 -4.37 -7.50 -16.96
CA ILE A 93 -3.24 -8.19 -16.31
C ILE A 93 -3.46 -9.70 -16.26
N ARG A 94 -4.66 -10.15 -15.86
CA ARG A 94 -5.00 -11.58 -15.88
C ARG A 94 -5.01 -12.18 -17.28
N LEU A 95 -5.42 -11.42 -18.28
CA LEU A 95 -5.38 -11.85 -19.68
C LEU A 95 -3.94 -11.98 -20.15
N ASP A 96 -3.07 -11.05 -19.79
CA ASP A 96 -1.65 -11.08 -20.11
C ASP A 96 -0.97 -12.29 -19.46
N ILE A 97 -1.22 -12.59 -18.19
CA ILE A 97 -0.73 -13.80 -17.53
C ILE A 97 -1.17 -15.05 -18.31
N LYS A 98 -2.46 -15.13 -18.68
CA LYS A 98 -2.98 -16.27 -19.47
C LYS A 98 -2.32 -16.36 -20.85
N THR A 99 -2.06 -15.23 -21.49
CA THR A 99 -1.39 -15.17 -22.79
C THR A 99 0.04 -15.73 -22.67
N VAL A 100 0.77 -15.37 -21.61
CA VAL A 100 2.10 -15.93 -21.34
C VAL A 100 2.01 -17.44 -21.03
N GLN A 101 0.99 -17.89 -20.30
CA GLN A 101 0.76 -19.34 -20.07
C GLN A 101 0.53 -20.10 -21.38
N LEU A 102 -0.25 -19.54 -22.31
CA LEU A 102 -0.47 -20.14 -23.63
C LEU A 102 0.81 -20.16 -24.45
N GLN A 103 1.64 -19.12 -24.37
CA GLN A 103 2.97 -19.07 -24.99
C GLN A 103 3.87 -20.20 -24.46
N VAL A 104 3.90 -20.40 -23.13
CA VAL A 104 4.65 -21.50 -22.50
C VAL A 104 4.21 -22.86 -23.03
N ILE A 105 2.88 -23.11 -23.12
CA ILE A 105 2.34 -24.37 -23.66
C ILE A 105 2.78 -24.57 -25.10
N SER A 106 2.75 -23.50 -25.93
CA SER A 106 3.16 -23.60 -27.33
C SER A 106 4.64 -24.00 -27.48
N PHE A 107 5.50 -23.50 -26.60
CA PHE A 107 6.93 -23.82 -26.59
C PHE A 107 7.23 -25.20 -25.98
N GLU A 108 6.47 -25.71 -25.05
CA GLU A 108 6.58 -27.10 -24.57
C GLU A 108 6.36 -28.10 -25.68
N GLY A 109 5.45 -27.83 -26.62
CA GLY A 109 5.21 -28.64 -27.81
C GLY A 109 6.40 -28.70 -28.78
N THR A 110 7.29 -27.69 -28.76
CA THR A 110 8.47 -27.57 -29.62
C THR A 110 9.77 -28.04 -28.98
N LYS A 111 9.73 -28.58 -27.75
CA LYS A 111 10.89 -28.99 -26.94
C LYS A 111 11.87 -29.96 -27.57
N ASN A 112 11.49 -30.62 -28.67
CA ASN A 112 12.34 -31.52 -29.42
C ASN A 112 13.23 -30.83 -30.49
N LEU A 113 13.13 -29.52 -30.62
CA LEU A 113 13.96 -28.70 -31.51
C LEU A 113 15.25 -28.29 -30.79
N SER A 114 16.28 -27.99 -31.51
CA SER A 114 17.65 -27.71 -31.01
C SER A 114 17.70 -26.88 -29.75
N GLY A 115 18.66 -27.13 -28.83
CA GLY A 115 18.80 -26.41 -27.55
C GLY A 115 18.88 -24.89 -27.67
N LEU A 116 19.30 -24.35 -28.83
CA LEU A 116 19.30 -22.93 -29.12
C LEU A 116 17.88 -22.35 -29.23
N ASN A 117 16.94 -23.06 -29.84
CA ASN A 117 15.56 -22.62 -29.94
C ASN A 117 14.88 -22.62 -28.57
N TYR A 118 15.17 -23.62 -27.72
CA TYR A 118 14.67 -23.68 -26.38
C TYR A 118 15.10 -22.48 -25.49
N LEU A 119 16.39 -22.09 -25.60
CA LEU A 119 16.91 -20.92 -24.88
C LEU A 119 16.28 -19.62 -25.40
N PHE A 120 16.04 -19.52 -26.71
CA PHE A 120 15.33 -18.38 -27.29
C PHE A 120 13.89 -18.30 -26.79
N ASP A 121 13.17 -19.42 -26.75
CA ASP A 121 11.78 -19.52 -26.29
C ASP A 121 11.67 -19.12 -24.81
N ILE A 122 12.57 -19.62 -23.94
CA ILE A 122 12.65 -19.22 -22.54
C ILE A 122 12.90 -17.72 -22.39
N SER A 123 13.86 -17.16 -23.13
CA SER A 123 14.18 -15.74 -23.10
C SER A 123 12.96 -14.88 -23.47
N GLN A 124 12.18 -15.31 -24.45
CA GLN A 124 10.95 -14.62 -24.84
C GLN A 124 9.88 -14.69 -23.75
N VAL A 125 9.72 -15.85 -23.10
CA VAL A 125 8.81 -15.99 -21.96
C VAL A 125 9.23 -15.10 -20.81
N HIS A 126 10.51 -15.07 -20.44
CA HIS A 126 11.01 -14.18 -19.38
C HIS A 126 10.74 -12.71 -19.68
N SER A 127 10.92 -12.26 -20.92
CA SER A 127 10.58 -10.90 -21.35
C SER A 127 9.09 -10.60 -21.13
N SER A 128 8.21 -11.54 -21.50
CA SER A 128 6.76 -11.41 -21.32
C SER A 128 6.38 -11.39 -19.84
N VAL A 129 6.97 -12.27 -19.01
CA VAL A 129 6.77 -12.29 -17.55
C VAL A 129 7.23 -10.98 -16.93
N GLY A 130 8.39 -10.45 -17.35
CA GLY A 130 8.91 -9.16 -16.88
C GLY A 130 7.95 -8.01 -17.17
N THR A 131 7.31 -8.01 -18.35
CA THR A 131 6.30 -7.02 -18.71
C THR A 131 5.08 -7.10 -17.78
N VAL A 132 4.55 -8.30 -17.56
CA VAL A 132 3.41 -8.50 -16.64
C VAL A 132 3.78 -8.08 -15.21
N ASN A 133 4.99 -8.43 -14.76
CA ASN A 133 5.45 -8.04 -13.42
C ASN A 133 5.53 -6.52 -13.26
N SER A 134 5.99 -5.80 -14.28
CA SER A 134 6.04 -4.33 -14.25
C SER A 134 4.64 -3.69 -14.20
N LEU A 135 3.67 -4.28 -14.90
CA LEU A 135 2.26 -3.84 -14.81
C LEU A 135 1.70 -4.06 -13.41
N LEU A 136 1.98 -5.23 -12.81
CA LEU A 136 1.53 -5.56 -11.47
C LEU A 136 2.13 -4.63 -10.41
N GLN A 137 3.42 -4.30 -10.50
CA GLN A 137 4.08 -3.31 -9.63
C GLN A 137 3.46 -1.92 -9.74
N ASN A 138 3.08 -1.51 -10.94
CA ASN A 138 2.37 -0.26 -11.12
C ASN A 138 0.99 -0.27 -10.43
N GLU A 139 0.24 -1.36 -10.53
CA GLU A 139 -1.04 -1.50 -9.83
C GLU A 139 -0.87 -1.57 -8.31
N TYR A 140 0.18 -2.22 -7.80
CA TYR A 140 0.53 -2.20 -6.38
C TYR A 140 0.67 -0.78 -5.84
N TYR A 141 1.39 0.09 -6.56
CA TYR A 141 1.53 1.49 -6.19
C TYR A 141 0.16 2.18 -6.07
N TRP A 142 -0.73 2.00 -7.06
CA TRP A 142 -2.04 2.65 -7.05
C TRP A 142 -2.99 2.09 -5.99
N VAL A 143 -2.92 0.79 -5.70
CA VAL A 143 -3.68 0.19 -4.60
C VAL A 143 -3.18 0.70 -3.25
N SER A 144 -1.88 0.89 -3.09
CA SER A 144 -1.28 1.39 -1.85
C SER A 144 -1.75 2.81 -1.48
N ILE A 145 -2.07 3.64 -2.49
CA ILE A 145 -2.57 5.01 -2.30
C ILE A 145 -4.09 5.13 -2.53
N ALA A 146 -4.83 4.02 -2.39
CA ALA A 146 -6.28 3.98 -2.63
C ALA A 146 -7.06 5.08 -1.87
N PRO A 147 -8.21 5.53 -2.39
CA PRO A 147 -8.97 6.68 -1.88
C PRO A 147 -9.31 6.62 -0.40
N LEU A 148 -9.46 5.42 0.15
CA LEU A 148 -9.72 5.23 1.58
C LEU A 148 -8.53 5.72 2.43
N TYR A 149 -7.30 5.43 2.00
CA TYR A 149 -6.10 5.89 2.67
C TYR A 149 -5.90 7.37 2.57
N LEU A 150 -6.04 7.91 1.36
CA LEU A 150 -5.95 9.34 1.14
C LEU A 150 -6.99 10.10 1.98
N SER A 151 -8.22 9.58 2.12
CA SER A 151 -9.25 10.19 2.96
C SER A 151 -8.92 10.11 4.44
N LEU A 152 -8.37 8.99 4.93
CA LEU A 152 -7.92 8.84 6.31
C LEU A 152 -6.73 9.74 6.62
N ASP A 153 -5.77 9.87 5.71
CA ASP A 153 -4.64 10.78 5.84
C ASP A 153 -5.09 12.25 5.89
N ILE A 154 -6.05 12.64 5.04
CA ILE A 154 -6.62 13.99 5.05
C ILE A 154 -7.36 14.24 6.37
N ILE A 155 -8.17 13.31 6.86
CA ILE A 155 -8.86 13.44 8.15
C ILE A 155 -7.83 13.57 9.29
N TYR A 156 -6.78 12.75 9.27
CA TYR A 156 -5.70 12.83 10.23
C TYR A 156 -5.01 14.20 10.22
N MET A 157 -4.67 14.73 9.05
CA MET A 157 -4.07 16.06 8.90
C MET A 157 -4.99 17.17 9.41
N ILE A 158 -6.30 17.09 9.13
CA ILE A 158 -7.29 18.05 9.64
C ILE A 158 -7.34 18.00 11.18
N LEU A 159 -7.42 16.81 11.76
CA LEU A 159 -7.45 16.63 13.21
C LEU A 159 -6.18 17.17 13.88
N LEU A 160 -5.03 16.95 13.26
CA LEU A 160 -3.75 17.46 13.74
C LEU A 160 -3.71 18.98 13.73
N VAL A 161 -4.16 19.62 12.64
CA VAL A 161 -4.23 21.06 12.51
C VAL A 161 -5.19 21.64 13.54
N LEU A 162 -6.38 21.06 13.71
CA LEU A 162 -7.35 21.48 14.72
C LEU A 162 -6.78 21.38 16.15
N MET A 163 -6.02 20.34 16.42
CA MET A 163 -5.37 20.18 17.71
C MET A 163 -4.29 21.25 17.95
N ILE A 164 -3.47 21.56 16.95
CA ILE A 164 -2.47 22.63 17.05
C ILE A 164 -3.17 23.98 17.33
N PHE A 165 -4.22 24.31 16.59
CA PHE A 165 -4.99 25.54 16.82
C PHE A 165 -5.60 25.59 18.22
N THR A 166 -6.11 24.47 18.73
CA THR A 166 -6.68 24.42 20.09
C THR A 166 -5.60 24.63 21.15
N LEU A 167 -4.41 24.04 20.97
CA LEU A 167 -3.28 24.25 21.87
C LEU A 167 -2.82 25.73 21.87
N ILE A 168 -2.70 26.34 20.69
CA ILE A 168 -2.36 27.76 20.56
C ILE A 168 -3.43 28.65 21.23
N TYR A 169 -4.71 28.33 21.03
CA TYR A 169 -5.82 29.07 21.66
C TYR A 169 -5.78 28.97 23.18
N ILE A 170 -5.49 27.80 23.72
CA ILE A 170 -5.36 27.58 25.17
C ILE A 170 -4.14 28.35 25.72
N ASP A 171 -3.00 28.31 25.03
CA ASP A 171 -1.79 29.03 25.42
C ASP A 171 -2.01 30.55 25.39
N TYR A 172 -2.67 31.06 24.38
CA TYR A 172 -3.01 32.48 24.27
C TYR A 172 -3.95 33.00 25.39
N ASN A 173 -4.89 32.15 25.81
CA ASN A 173 -5.85 32.53 26.84
C ASN A 173 -5.41 32.20 28.30
N SER A 174 -4.42 31.32 28.45
CA SER A 174 -3.91 30.93 29.77
C SER A 174 -2.54 31.57 30.03
N ASN A 175 -2.50 32.67 30.77
CA ASN A 175 -1.25 33.26 31.27
C ASN A 175 -0.46 32.35 32.25
N TYR A 176 -0.74 31.05 32.31
CA TYR A 176 -0.30 30.17 33.40
C TYR A 176 0.46 28.93 32.97
N TYR A 177 0.58 28.62 31.65
CA TYR A 177 1.22 27.38 31.22
C TYR A 177 2.41 27.61 30.29
N ASN A 178 3.56 27.07 30.67
CA ASN A 178 4.69 26.86 29.76
C ASN A 178 4.35 25.64 28.86
N PHE A 179 3.57 25.85 27.83
CA PHE A 179 3.16 24.86 26.84
C PHE A 179 4.29 24.27 25.97
N PRO A 180 5.51 24.84 25.86
CA PRO A 180 6.50 24.40 24.89
C PRO A 180 6.82 22.90 24.96
N LEU A 181 6.89 22.32 26.16
CA LEU A 181 7.35 20.93 26.32
C LEU A 181 6.34 19.90 25.81
N ILE A 182 5.04 20.08 26.14
CA ILE A 182 3.97 19.15 25.72
C ILE A 182 3.78 19.26 24.20
N PHE A 183 3.88 20.47 23.64
CA PHE A 183 3.81 20.71 22.20
C PHE A 183 4.96 20.01 21.47
N TYR A 184 6.20 20.10 21.95
CA TYR A 184 7.35 19.43 21.35
C TYR A 184 7.27 17.89 21.43
N ILE A 185 6.82 17.34 22.56
CA ILE A 185 6.64 15.89 22.71
C ILE A 185 5.57 15.40 21.76
N TYR A 186 4.48 16.13 21.60
CA TYR A 186 3.39 15.75 20.73
C TYR A 186 3.76 15.89 19.25
N PHE A 187 4.39 16.99 18.86
CA PHE A 187 4.90 17.20 17.50
C PHE A 187 5.95 16.15 17.14
N ALA A 188 6.85 15.81 18.05
CA ALA A 188 7.84 14.76 17.84
C ALA A 188 7.18 13.38 17.62
N SER A 189 6.17 13.03 18.41
CA SER A 189 5.45 11.75 18.26
C SER A 189 4.70 11.66 16.92
N VAL A 190 4.13 12.77 16.46
CA VAL A 190 3.47 12.89 15.16
C VAL A 190 4.47 12.76 14.01
N VAL A 191 5.62 13.43 14.08
CA VAL A 191 6.68 13.35 13.07
C VAL A 191 7.26 11.93 12.99
N ILE A 192 7.45 11.26 14.14
CA ILE A 192 7.93 9.88 14.19
C ILE A 192 6.90 8.94 13.56
N TYR A 193 5.62 9.13 13.83
CA TYR A 193 4.55 8.32 13.22
C TYR A 193 4.48 8.50 11.69
N PHE A 194 4.50 9.74 11.19
CA PHE A 194 4.57 10.01 9.76
C PHE A 194 5.84 9.48 9.11
N GLY A 195 6.98 9.61 9.78
CA GLY A 195 8.23 9.04 9.30
C GLY A 195 8.16 7.53 9.13
N ASN A 196 7.47 6.82 10.02
CA ASN A 196 7.26 5.38 9.90
C ASN A 196 6.26 5.03 8.78
N VAL A 197 5.14 5.75 8.66
CA VAL A 197 4.14 5.50 7.60
C VAL A 197 4.71 5.79 6.21
N ILE A 198 5.43 6.91 6.05
CA ILE A 198 6.11 7.25 4.78
C ILE A 198 7.27 6.27 4.51
N GLY A 199 8.00 5.85 5.54
CA GLY A 199 9.08 4.87 5.42
C GLY A 199 8.59 3.49 4.96
N ILE A 200 7.42 3.06 5.40
CA ILE A 200 6.78 1.80 4.95
C ILE A 200 6.25 1.94 3.51
N ALA A 201 5.82 3.12 3.10
CA ALA A 201 5.34 3.37 1.74
C ALA A 201 6.48 3.54 0.70
N LEU A 202 7.72 3.74 1.15
CA LEU A 202 8.91 3.90 0.30
C LEU A 202 9.82 2.65 0.27
N LEU A 203 9.54 1.62 1.08
CA LEU A 203 10.19 0.31 1.08
C LEU A 203 9.39 -0.69 0.27
#